data_bd4716c0667789157d051b16850cbe45
#
_entry.id   bd4716c0667789157d051b16850cbe45
#
_cell.length_a   1.000
_cell.length_b   1.000
_cell.length_c   1.000
_cell.angle_alpha   90.00
_cell.angle_beta   90.00
_cell.angle_gamma   90.00
#
_symmetry.space_group_name_H-M   'P 1'
#
loop_
_entity.id
_entity.type
_entity.pdbx_description
1 polymer ?
#
loop_
_entity_poly.entity_id
_entity_poly.type
_entity_poly.pdbx_seq_one_letter_code
_entity_poly.pdbx_strand_id
1 'polypeptide(L)'
;MNSQKTSDRVVLGILTIVAAGSASAEDSGFYADLDLGQARYPYSTGIDLHGVTLSSVNPRIKDTSWGGTVGYRFTPYFGSEVGYVSLGKGSASVSAASGTAQGEASFTSRGPTLALVGAAQISNLEAFLKLGYLFAHADLAVAAIDGPTKLNATVSANTPAPFGGLGLRYAFNEHWHLKLEFDHYDGVGDAATTGTATINVATLGVGCLF
;
A
#
# COMPACT_ATOMS: atom_id res chain seq x y z
N MET A 1 -31.76 8.93 -13.79
CA MET A 1 -32.35 8.07 -12.77
C MET A 1 -31.81 6.65 -13.00
N ASN A 2 -31.16 6.04 -12.03
CA ASN A 2 -30.51 4.72 -12.00
C ASN A 2 -29.17 4.55 -12.75
N SER A 3 -28.10 4.69 -12.02
CA SER A 3 -26.93 3.78 -12.13
C SER A 3 -25.99 4.02 -10.94
N GLN A 4 -26.26 3.38 -9.83
CA GLN A 4 -25.32 3.21 -8.72
C GLN A 4 -25.68 1.91 -8.03
N LYS A 5 -25.12 0.77 -8.46
CA LYS A 5 -25.10 -0.47 -7.66
C LYS A 5 -24.37 -1.61 -8.39
N THR A 6 -23.06 -1.58 -8.41
CA THR A 6 -22.27 -2.78 -8.75
C THR A 6 -20.81 -2.62 -8.27
N SER A 7 -20.58 -2.44 -6.98
CA SER A 7 -19.21 -2.45 -6.46
C SER A 7 -18.99 -3.32 -5.21
N ASP A 8 -20.00 -3.90 -4.60
CA ASP A 8 -19.87 -4.50 -3.27
C ASP A 8 -19.79 -6.03 -3.24
N ARG A 9 -19.53 -6.70 -4.35
CA ARG A 9 -19.58 -8.18 -4.40
C ARG A 9 -18.25 -8.91 -4.58
N VAL A 10 -17.11 -8.22 -4.60
CA VAL A 10 -15.81 -8.86 -4.87
C VAL A 10 -15.03 -9.24 -3.58
N VAL A 11 -15.41 -8.70 -2.42
CA VAL A 11 -14.63 -8.88 -1.17
C VAL A 11 -14.92 -10.20 -0.43
N LEU A 12 -16.00 -10.91 -0.78
CA LEU A 12 -16.43 -12.09 0.01
C LEU A 12 -15.92 -13.45 -0.50
N GLY A 13 -15.11 -13.46 -1.56
CA GLY A 13 -14.70 -14.72 -2.23
C GLY A 13 -13.36 -15.33 -1.77
N ILE A 14 -12.55 -14.64 -0.98
CA ILE A 14 -11.16 -15.06 -0.69
C ILE A 14 -11.04 -15.84 0.63
N LEU A 15 -12.06 -15.86 1.47
CA LEU A 15 -11.97 -16.45 2.82
C LEU A 15 -12.25 -17.96 2.91
N THR A 16 -12.47 -18.65 1.81
CA THR A 16 -12.95 -20.05 1.84
C THR A 16 -11.91 -21.10 1.40
N ILE A 17 -10.65 -20.74 1.11
CA ILE A 17 -9.64 -21.69 0.60
C ILE A 17 -8.69 -22.25 1.71
N VAL A 18 -8.87 -21.86 2.96
CA VAL A 18 -7.88 -22.12 4.02
C VAL A 18 -8.15 -23.38 4.86
N ALA A 19 -9.06 -24.25 4.46
CA ALA A 19 -9.47 -25.39 5.29
C ALA A 19 -9.14 -26.77 4.70
N ALA A 20 -7.94 -27.01 4.15
CA ALA A 20 -7.51 -28.38 3.85
C ALA A 20 -5.99 -28.48 3.71
N GLY A 21 -5.31 -28.89 4.75
CA GLY A 21 -3.92 -29.29 4.67
C GLY A 21 -3.21 -29.28 6.02
N SER A 22 -3.46 -30.27 6.87
CA SER A 22 -2.55 -30.62 7.95
C SER A 22 -1.30 -31.26 7.32
N ALA A 23 -0.30 -30.46 7.00
CA ALA A 23 1.03 -30.93 6.65
C ALA A 23 1.97 -30.55 7.80
N SER A 24 2.76 -31.51 8.22
CA SER A 24 3.76 -31.38 9.28
C SER A 24 4.66 -30.18 9.04
N ALA A 25 4.58 -29.21 9.93
CA ALA A 25 5.20 -27.91 9.77
C ALA A 25 6.57 -27.89 10.44
N GLU A 26 7.59 -28.48 9.82
CA GLU A 26 8.94 -28.23 10.33
C GLU A 26 9.81 -27.39 9.40
N ASP A 27 9.64 -27.43 8.07
CA ASP A 27 10.53 -26.73 7.14
C ASP A 27 9.84 -26.04 5.96
N SER A 28 8.59 -26.36 5.64
CA SER A 28 7.84 -25.74 4.55
C SER A 28 6.35 -25.68 4.85
N GLY A 29 5.66 -24.63 4.43
CA GLY A 29 4.22 -24.50 4.70
C GLY A 29 3.62 -23.22 4.18
N PHE A 30 2.29 -23.18 4.12
CA PHE A 30 1.53 -21.99 3.84
C PHE A 30 1.36 -21.12 5.08
N TYR A 31 1.30 -19.83 4.88
CA TYR A 31 0.89 -18.88 5.90
C TYR A 31 0.05 -17.75 5.28
N ALA A 32 -0.73 -17.11 6.12
CA ALA A 32 -1.51 -15.96 5.73
C ALA A 32 -1.42 -14.87 6.79
N ASP A 33 -1.28 -13.61 6.34
CA ASP A 33 -1.15 -12.43 7.18
C ASP A 33 -2.24 -11.41 6.85
N LEU A 34 -2.70 -10.70 7.88
CA LEU A 34 -3.49 -9.48 7.76
C LEU A 34 -2.77 -8.34 8.46
N ASP A 35 -2.63 -7.22 7.77
CA ASP A 35 -1.80 -6.11 8.16
C ASP A 35 -2.60 -4.81 8.21
N LEU A 36 -2.35 -4.02 9.26
CA LEU A 36 -2.82 -2.65 9.40
C LEU A 36 -1.64 -1.75 9.76
N GLY A 37 -1.60 -0.55 9.18
CA GLY A 37 -0.50 0.33 9.43
C GLY A 37 -0.70 1.73 8.93
N GLN A 38 0.41 2.42 8.74
CA GLN A 38 0.47 3.79 8.28
C GLN A 38 1.40 3.91 7.07
N ALA A 39 0.85 4.41 5.97
CA ALA A 39 1.61 4.85 4.82
C ALA A 39 2.06 6.29 5.01
N ARG A 40 3.29 6.59 4.63
CA ARG A 40 3.86 7.93 4.59
C ARG A 40 4.32 8.24 3.17
N TYR A 41 3.87 9.38 2.67
CA TYR A 41 4.21 9.96 1.38
C TYR A 41 5.23 11.07 1.60
N PRO A 42 6.56 10.84 1.41
CA PRO A 42 7.54 11.91 1.48
C PRO A 42 7.34 12.84 0.28
N TYR A 43 6.91 14.08 0.52
CA TYR A 43 6.85 15.09 -0.53
C TYR A 43 8.25 15.59 -0.84
N SER A 44 8.68 15.46 -2.10
CA SER A 44 9.69 16.33 -2.63
C SER A 44 9.01 17.66 -3.01
N THR A 45 9.46 18.74 -2.41
CA THR A 45 8.95 20.11 -2.57
C THR A 45 9.29 20.71 -3.93
N GLY A 46 8.91 20.07 -5.03
CA GLY A 46 9.23 20.45 -6.40
C GLY A 46 8.02 20.65 -7.30
N ILE A 47 6.92 21.25 -6.77
CA ILE A 47 5.85 21.73 -7.65
C ILE A 47 6.23 23.15 -8.06
N ASP A 48 6.97 23.27 -9.16
CA ASP A 48 7.25 24.55 -9.80
C ASP A 48 6.04 24.96 -10.65
N LEU A 49 5.13 25.67 -10.02
CA LEU A 49 4.00 26.30 -10.71
C LEU A 49 4.47 27.67 -11.21
N HIS A 50 5.05 27.71 -12.41
CA HIS A 50 5.50 28.93 -13.07
C HIS A 50 4.47 30.07 -12.96
N GLY A 51 4.74 31.06 -12.10
CA GLY A 51 4.01 32.33 -12.03
C GLY A 51 2.87 32.38 -10.98
N VAL A 52 2.66 31.34 -10.14
CA VAL A 52 1.65 31.38 -9.08
C VAL A 52 2.32 31.51 -7.71
N THR A 53 2.06 32.64 -7.03
CA THR A 53 2.47 32.83 -5.62
C THR A 53 1.52 32.07 -4.71
N LEU A 54 2.00 30.96 -4.11
CA LEU A 54 1.24 30.15 -3.16
C LEU A 54 1.36 30.73 -1.75
N SER A 55 0.26 30.89 -1.05
CA SER A 55 0.26 31.37 0.33
C SER A 55 0.43 30.25 1.34
N SER A 56 -0.05 29.07 1.04
CA SER A 56 0.11 27.88 1.91
C SER A 56 0.00 26.57 1.14
N VAL A 57 0.80 25.59 1.54
CA VAL A 57 0.70 24.20 1.10
C VAL A 57 0.53 23.35 2.35
N ASN A 58 -0.60 22.67 2.48
CA ASN A 58 -0.88 21.77 3.59
C ASN A 58 -0.89 20.31 3.10
N PRO A 59 0.24 19.60 3.16
CA PRO A 59 0.33 18.22 2.73
C PRO A 59 -0.19 17.29 3.83
N ARG A 60 -1.11 16.40 3.49
CA ARG A 60 -1.46 15.24 4.30
C ARG A 60 -0.59 14.06 3.87
N ILE A 61 0.53 13.89 4.56
CA ILE A 61 1.60 12.95 4.19
C ILE A 61 1.42 11.56 4.81
N LYS A 62 0.37 11.34 5.60
CA LYS A 62 0.12 10.08 6.30
C LYS A 62 -1.32 9.64 6.12
N ASP A 63 -1.51 8.36 5.86
CA ASP A 63 -2.83 7.74 5.87
C ASP A 63 -2.75 6.29 6.33
N THR A 64 -3.90 5.69 6.60
CA THR A 64 -3.99 4.29 7.00
C THR A 64 -3.71 3.39 5.80
N SER A 65 -2.85 2.41 6.01
CA SER A 65 -2.59 1.32 5.08
C SER A 65 -3.15 0.02 5.64
N TRP A 66 -3.63 -0.85 4.77
CA TRP A 66 -4.03 -2.19 5.13
C TRP A 66 -3.68 -3.16 4.01
N GLY A 67 -3.47 -4.42 4.36
CA GLY A 67 -3.15 -5.45 3.40
C GLY A 67 -3.49 -6.85 3.90
N GLY A 68 -3.39 -7.80 2.99
CA GLY A 68 -3.44 -9.21 3.28
C GLY A 68 -2.50 -9.97 2.36
N THR A 69 -1.85 -10.97 2.89
CA THR A 69 -0.81 -11.74 2.20
C THR A 69 -1.02 -13.23 2.41
N VAL A 70 -0.77 -14.02 1.40
CA VAL A 70 -0.62 -15.48 1.49
C VAL A 70 0.77 -15.82 1.00
N GLY A 71 1.51 -16.55 1.81
CA GLY A 71 2.87 -16.98 1.50
C GLY A 71 3.03 -18.48 1.52
N TYR A 72 4.03 -18.94 0.82
CA TYR A 72 4.52 -20.30 0.88
C TYR A 72 6.02 -20.31 1.19
N ARG A 73 6.40 -21.02 2.22
CA ARG A 73 7.78 -21.21 2.64
C ARG A 73 8.30 -22.48 1.96
N PHE A 74 9.30 -22.35 1.09
CA PHE A 74 9.93 -23.47 0.39
C PHE A 74 10.96 -24.17 1.26
N THR A 75 11.67 -23.37 2.07
CA THR A 75 12.69 -23.78 3.02
C THR A 75 12.56 -22.91 4.28
N PRO A 76 13.23 -23.22 5.40
CA PRO A 76 13.24 -22.34 6.58
C PRO A 76 13.72 -20.92 6.31
N TYR A 77 14.47 -20.72 5.20
CA TYR A 77 15.10 -19.43 4.88
C TYR A 77 14.48 -18.69 3.71
N PHE A 78 13.69 -19.36 2.85
CA PHE A 78 13.17 -18.77 1.62
C PHE A 78 11.71 -19.13 1.38
N GLY A 79 10.97 -18.13 0.90
CA GLY A 79 9.58 -18.25 0.52
C GLY A 79 9.18 -17.26 -0.54
N SER A 80 7.91 -17.31 -0.92
CA SER A 80 7.27 -16.31 -1.77
C SER A 80 5.92 -15.91 -1.20
N GLU A 81 5.51 -14.69 -1.50
CA GLU A 81 4.26 -14.11 -1.06
C GLU A 81 3.49 -13.53 -2.23
N VAL A 82 2.19 -13.73 -2.23
CA VAL A 82 1.23 -12.98 -3.03
C VAL A 82 0.28 -12.27 -2.07
N GLY A 83 -0.06 -11.02 -2.37
CA GLY A 83 -0.91 -10.26 -1.48
C GLY A 83 -1.68 -9.18 -2.21
N TYR A 84 -2.39 -8.40 -1.43
CA TYR A 84 -3.05 -7.17 -1.86
C TYR A 84 -2.83 -6.11 -0.79
N VAL A 85 -2.45 -4.91 -1.22
CA VAL A 85 -2.21 -3.78 -0.34
C VAL A 85 -2.98 -2.55 -0.81
N SER A 86 -3.50 -1.80 0.15
CA SER A 86 -4.00 -0.44 -0.02
C SER A 86 -3.09 0.50 0.75
N LEU A 87 -2.46 1.42 0.03
CA LEU A 87 -1.49 2.37 0.59
C LEU A 87 -2.15 3.65 1.14
N GLY A 88 -3.50 3.70 1.14
CA GLY A 88 -4.24 4.86 1.59
C GLY A 88 -4.19 6.04 0.62
N LYS A 89 -4.42 7.24 1.13
CA LYS A 89 -4.57 8.47 0.36
C LYS A 89 -3.57 9.54 0.83
N GLY A 90 -2.66 9.93 -0.06
CA GLY A 90 -1.90 11.17 0.10
C GLY A 90 -2.69 12.36 -0.47
N SER A 91 -2.74 13.50 0.20
CA SER A 91 -3.36 14.71 -0.37
C SER A 91 -2.54 15.96 -0.07
N ALA A 92 -2.64 16.94 -0.97
CA ALA A 92 -2.08 18.26 -0.78
C ALA A 92 -3.12 19.30 -1.15
N SER A 93 -3.37 20.26 -0.28
CA SER A 93 -4.20 21.43 -0.55
C SER A 93 -3.34 22.67 -0.69
N VAL A 94 -3.69 23.49 -1.67
CA VAL A 94 -2.98 24.71 -2.04
C VAL A 94 -3.99 25.86 -2.05
N SER A 95 -3.62 26.99 -1.47
CA SER A 95 -4.42 28.21 -1.53
C SER A 95 -3.59 29.33 -2.17
N ALA A 96 -4.18 30.07 -3.12
CA ALA A 96 -3.55 31.23 -3.69
C ALA A 96 -3.51 32.41 -2.71
N ALA A 97 -2.50 33.26 -2.81
CA ALA A 97 -2.34 34.44 -1.98
C ALA A 97 -3.49 35.46 -2.13
N SER A 98 -4.20 35.44 -3.28
CA SER A 98 -5.39 36.24 -3.52
C SER A 98 -6.63 35.79 -2.73
N GLY A 99 -6.61 34.60 -2.13
CA GLY A 99 -7.71 34.03 -1.34
C GLY A 99 -8.90 33.51 -2.17
N THR A 100 -8.91 33.68 -3.49
CA THR A 100 -10.03 33.31 -4.37
C THR A 100 -9.87 31.95 -5.01
N ALA A 101 -8.64 31.47 -5.19
CA ALA A 101 -8.34 30.18 -5.80
C ALA A 101 -7.87 29.16 -4.74
N GLN A 102 -8.48 27.98 -4.74
CA GLN A 102 -8.12 26.84 -3.90
C GLN A 102 -7.99 25.59 -4.78
N GLY A 103 -6.98 24.78 -4.50
CA GLY A 103 -6.75 23.52 -5.18
C GLY A 103 -6.50 22.38 -4.18
N GLU A 104 -7.01 21.20 -4.48
CA GLU A 104 -6.70 19.97 -3.77
C GLU A 104 -6.28 18.90 -4.78
N ALA A 105 -5.15 18.26 -4.53
CA ALA A 105 -4.70 17.10 -5.25
C ALA A 105 -4.64 15.92 -4.29
N SER A 106 -5.15 14.76 -4.71
CA SER A 106 -5.10 13.55 -3.92
C SER A 106 -4.65 12.37 -4.75
N PHE A 107 -3.74 11.59 -4.18
CA PHE A 107 -3.15 10.40 -4.78
C PHE A 107 -3.54 9.18 -3.94
N THR A 108 -4.11 8.16 -4.57
CA THR A 108 -4.47 6.90 -3.91
C THR A 108 -3.81 5.77 -4.68
N SER A 109 -3.26 4.78 -3.98
CA SER A 109 -2.67 3.61 -4.62
C SER A 109 -3.04 2.33 -3.89
N ARG A 110 -3.31 1.29 -4.68
CA ARG A 110 -3.65 -0.05 -4.22
C ARG A 110 -3.37 -1.07 -5.31
N GLY A 111 -3.17 -2.32 -4.93
CA GLY A 111 -2.98 -3.38 -5.93
C GLY A 111 -2.46 -4.68 -5.37
N PRO A 112 -2.39 -5.71 -6.21
CA PRO A 112 -1.76 -6.98 -5.84
C PRO A 112 -0.24 -6.83 -5.75
N THR A 113 0.36 -7.63 -4.88
CA THR A 113 1.80 -7.73 -4.67
C THR A 113 2.29 -9.14 -4.95
N LEU A 114 3.54 -9.23 -5.42
CA LEU A 114 4.28 -10.48 -5.55
C LEU A 114 5.68 -10.23 -4.98
N ALA A 115 6.14 -11.08 -4.05
CA ALA A 115 7.44 -10.93 -3.42
C ALA A 115 8.15 -12.26 -3.19
N LEU A 116 9.48 -12.19 -3.16
CA LEU A 116 10.35 -13.21 -2.59
C LEU A 116 10.71 -12.79 -1.16
N VAL A 117 10.77 -13.76 -0.28
CA VAL A 117 11.06 -13.57 1.16
C VAL A 117 12.27 -14.37 1.52
N GLY A 118 13.24 -13.70 2.14
CA GLY A 118 14.35 -14.34 2.84
C GLY A 118 14.16 -14.17 4.34
N ALA A 119 14.30 -15.24 5.12
CA ALA A 119 14.05 -15.23 6.55
C ALA A 119 15.18 -15.90 7.34
N ALA A 120 15.36 -15.47 8.58
CA ALA A 120 16.22 -16.10 9.55
C ALA A 120 15.50 -16.19 10.90
N GLN A 121 15.42 -17.37 11.47
CA GLN A 121 14.68 -17.64 12.70
C GLN A 121 15.62 -17.93 13.85
N ILE A 122 15.33 -17.33 15.00
CA ILE A 122 15.99 -17.59 16.28
C ILE A 122 14.89 -17.82 17.33
N SER A 123 14.69 -19.06 17.73
CA SER A 123 13.59 -19.45 18.62
C SER A 123 12.23 -19.03 18.03
N ASN A 124 11.43 -18.29 18.76
CA ASN A 124 10.11 -17.82 18.34
C ASN A 124 10.15 -16.52 17.53
N LEU A 125 11.31 -15.94 17.31
CA LEU A 125 11.50 -14.69 16.56
C LEU A 125 12.10 -14.98 15.18
N GLU A 126 11.44 -14.51 14.13
CA GLU A 126 11.91 -14.56 12.76
C GLU A 126 12.15 -13.12 12.27
N ALA A 127 13.34 -12.86 11.74
CA ALA A 127 13.63 -11.66 10.96
C ALA A 127 13.52 -11.99 9.48
N PHE A 128 12.88 -11.12 8.69
CA PHE A 128 12.72 -11.35 7.26
C PHE A 128 12.98 -10.10 6.42
N LEU A 129 13.34 -10.35 5.17
CA LEU A 129 13.49 -9.35 4.11
C LEU A 129 12.58 -9.74 2.95
N LYS A 130 11.97 -8.75 2.30
CA LYS A 130 11.15 -8.93 1.10
C LYS A 130 11.67 -8.10 -0.06
N LEU A 131 11.59 -8.66 -1.26
CA LEU A 131 11.81 -7.95 -2.51
C LEU A 131 10.71 -8.35 -3.50
N GLY A 132 10.04 -7.38 -4.10
CA GLY A 132 8.92 -7.69 -4.95
C GLY A 132 8.43 -6.53 -5.80
N TYR A 133 7.26 -6.74 -6.37
CA TYR A 133 6.54 -5.74 -7.17
C TYR A 133 5.11 -5.58 -6.67
N LEU A 134 4.69 -4.33 -6.57
CA LEU A 134 3.31 -3.92 -6.46
C LEU A 134 2.77 -3.60 -7.85
N PHE A 135 1.73 -4.26 -8.29
CA PHE A 135 1.00 -3.91 -9.51
C PHE A 135 -0.03 -2.83 -9.15
N ALA A 136 0.48 -1.60 -9.07
CA ALA A 136 -0.25 -0.48 -8.54
C ALA A 136 -1.35 -0.01 -9.50
N HIS A 137 -2.57 0.13 -8.98
CA HIS A 137 -3.59 0.99 -9.55
C HIS A 137 -3.54 2.32 -8.79
N ALA A 138 -3.08 3.35 -9.47
CA ALA A 138 -2.88 4.68 -8.91
C ALA A 138 -3.91 5.65 -9.49
N ASP A 139 -4.61 6.38 -8.62
CA ASP A 139 -5.58 7.41 -8.97
C ASP A 139 -5.09 8.76 -8.48
N LEU A 140 -4.99 9.73 -9.38
CA LEU A 140 -4.75 11.14 -9.09
C LEU A 140 -6.04 11.92 -9.33
N ALA A 141 -6.62 12.46 -8.29
CA ALA A 141 -7.76 13.37 -8.38
C ALA A 141 -7.32 14.79 -8.04
N VAL A 142 -7.68 15.73 -8.92
CA VAL A 142 -7.40 17.16 -8.77
C VAL A 142 -8.73 17.91 -8.77
N ALA A 143 -8.94 18.71 -7.74
CA ALA A 143 -10.06 19.65 -7.63
C ALA A 143 -9.52 21.07 -7.51
N ALA A 144 -10.05 21.99 -8.31
CA ALA A 144 -9.69 23.41 -8.24
C ALA A 144 -10.97 24.26 -8.26
N ILE A 145 -10.97 25.32 -7.47
CA ILE A 145 -12.04 26.31 -7.39
C ILE A 145 -11.40 27.68 -7.59
N ASP A 146 -11.92 28.45 -8.53
CA ASP A 146 -11.56 29.85 -8.74
C ASP A 146 -12.84 30.66 -8.94
N GLY A 147 -13.27 31.38 -7.92
CA GLY A 147 -14.55 32.09 -7.90
C GLY A 147 -15.73 31.15 -8.17
N PRO A 148 -16.55 31.40 -9.21
CA PRO A 148 -17.69 30.55 -9.57
C PRO A 148 -17.29 29.29 -10.34
N THR A 149 -16.03 29.18 -10.80
CA THR A 149 -15.55 28.08 -11.67
C THR A 149 -15.04 26.93 -10.78
N LYS A 150 -15.56 25.72 -11.04
CA LYS A 150 -15.10 24.47 -10.43
C LYS A 150 -14.54 23.54 -11.49
N LEU A 151 -13.34 23.06 -11.30
CA LEU A 151 -12.70 22.07 -12.14
C LEU A 151 -12.44 20.80 -11.30
N ASN A 152 -12.87 19.65 -11.80
CA ASN A 152 -12.53 18.34 -11.23
C ASN A 152 -11.98 17.47 -12.35
N ALA A 153 -10.84 16.85 -12.12
CA ALA A 153 -10.22 15.89 -13.01
C ALA A 153 -9.71 14.69 -12.22
N THR A 154 -9.86 13.50 -12.79
CA THR A 154 -9.29 12.28 -12.23
C THR A 154 -8.55 11.54 -13.34
N VAL A 155 -7.32 11.15 -13.07
CA VAL A 155 -6.48 10.38 -13.97
C VAL A 155 -6.02 9.13 -13.22
N SER A 156 -6.08 7.97 -13.89
CA SER A 156 -5.68 6.69 -13.34
C SER A 156 -4.55 6.07 -14.16
N ALA A 157 -3.64 5.37 -13.49
CA ALA A 157 -2.56 4.61 -14.12
C ALA A 157 -2.42 3.24 -13.47
N ASN A 158 -2.01 2.25 -14.29
CA ASN A 158 -1.63 0.93 -13.83
C ASN A 158 -0.15 0.72 -14.12
N THR A 159 0.66 0.62 -13.08
CA THR A 159 2.12 0.53 -13.24
C THR A 159 2.72 -0.41 -12.20
N PRO A 160 3.62 -1.32 -12.59
CA PRO A 160 4.37 -2.11 -11.61
C PRO A 160 5.39 -1.21 -10.91
N ALA A 161 5.39 -1.22 -9.59
CA ALA A 161 6.31 -0.50 -8.73
C ALA A 161 7.15 -1.49 -7.92
N PRO A 162 8.48 -1.44 -7.98
CA PRO A 162 9.32 -2.28 -7.15
C PRO A 162 9.16 -1.89 -5.68
N PHE A 163 9.25 -2.87 -4.79
CA PHE A 163 9.32 -2.61 -3.37
C PHE A 163 10.30 -3.54 -2.66
N GLY A 164 10.82 -3.05 -1.54
CA GLY A 164 11.60 -3.81 -0.59
C GLY A 164 11.05 -3.63 0.80
N GLY A 165 11.06 -4.69 1.59
CA GLY A 165 10.58 -4.67 2.96
C GLY A 165 11.49 -5.42 3.90
N LEU A 166 11.37 -5.11 5.18
CA LEU A 166 12.00 -5.83 6.27
C LEU A 166 11.03 -5.91 7.45
N GLY A 167 11.14 -6.98 8.22
CA GLY A 167 10.26 -7.13 9.36
C GLY A 167 10.68 -8.21 10.33
N LEU A 168 9.84 -8.34 11.35
CA LEU A 168 9.95 -9.34 12.40
C LEU A 168 8.61 -10.06 12.52
N ARG A 169 8.66 -11.38 12.71
CA ARG A 169 7.53 -12.21 13.11
C ARG A 169 7.84 -12.84 14.46
N TYR A 170 6.87 -12.79 15.37
CA TYR A 170 6.96 -13.45 16.67
C TYR A 170 5.86 -14.50 16.77
N ALA A 171 6.24 -15.79 16.78
CA ALA A 171 5.32 -16.90 16.96
C ALA A 171 5.00 -17.06 18.45
N PHE A 172 3.73 -16.88 18.81
CA PHE A 172 3.28 -17.10 20.19
C PHE A 172 2.68 -18.50 20.42
N ASN A 173 2.41 -19.22 19.33
CA ASN A 173 2.17 -20.66 19.33
C ASN A 173 2.48 -21.25 17.95
N GLU A 174 2.21 -22.54 17.73
CA GLU A 174 2.50 -23.25 16.48
C GLU A 174 1.75 -22.73 15.25
N HIS A 175 0.65 -21.99 15.45
CA HIS A 175 -0.22 -21.53 14.37
C HIS A 175 -0.23 -20.02 14.20
N TRP A 176 -0.05 -19.25 15.28
CA TRP A 176 -0.27 -17.80 15.24
C TRP A 176 1.00 -17.03 15.50
N HIS A 177 1.18 -15.99 14.71
CA HIS A 177 2.28 -15.03 14.91
C HIS A 177 1.81 -13.58 14.79
N LEU A 178 2.54 -12.72 15.46
CA LEU A 178 2.48 -11.27 15.29
C LEU A 178 3.56 -10.84 14.32
N LYS A 179 3.26 -9.90 13.42
CA LYS A 179 4.19 -9.38 12.42
C LYS A 179 4.34 -7.87 12.58
N LEU A 180 5.58 -7.39 12.55
CA LEU A 180 5.93 -5.98 12.37
C LEU A 180 6.70 -5.87 11.06
N GLU A 181 6.29 -4.97 10.18
CA GLU A 181 6.88 -4.85 8.84
C GLU A 181 7.03 -3.39 8.46
N PHE A 182 8.12 -3.10 7.73
CA PHE A 182 8.37 -1.82 7.10
C PHE A 182 8.69 -2.05 5.63
N ASP A 183 7.87 -1.46 4.76
CA ASP A 183 8.00 -1.54 3.30
C ASP A 183 8.33 -0.18 2.70
N HIS A 184 9.15 -0.21 1.66
CA HIS A 184 9.51 0.93 0.83
C HIS A 184 9.11 0.63 -0.61
N TYR A 185 8.12 1.36 -1.11
CA TYR A 185 7.63 1.30 -2.49
C TYR A 185 8.23 2.45 -3.27
N ASP A 186 8.88 2.15 -4.41
CA ASP A 186 9.49 3.17 -5.26
C ASP A 186 8.75 3.33 -6.58
N GLY A 187 8.60 4.59 -7.05
CA GLY A 187 8.03 4.88 -8.35
C GLY A 187 6.58 4.46 -8.53
N VAL A 188 5.75 4.51 -7.48
CA VAL A 188 4.32 4.16 -7.55
C VAL A 188 3.58 5.20 -8.39
N GLY A 189 2.92 4.77 -9.47
CA GLY A 189 2.24 5.63 -10.44
C GLY A 189 3.00 5.73 -11.76
N ASP A 190 2.56 6.60 -12.66
CA ASP A 190 3.13 6.80 -13.99
C ASP A 190 3.57 8.24 -14.19
N ALA A 191 4.84 8.45 -14.59
CA ALA A 191 5.44 9.77 -14.69
C ALA A 191 4.75 10.68 -15.72
N ALA A 192 4.11 10.12 -16.74
CA ALA A 192 3.46 10.88 -17.81
C ALA A 192 2.01 11.26 -17.47
N THR A 193 1.36 10.55 -16.51
CA THR A 193 -0.08 10.70 -16.23
C THR A 193 -0.36 11.10 -14.79
N THR A 194 -0.07 10.22 -13.83
CA THR A 194 -0.37 10.42 -12.40
C THR A 194 0.78 11.00 -11.60
N GLY A 195 1.96 11.11 -12.21
CA GLY A 195 3.21 11.31 -11.48
C GLY A 195 3.63 10.04 -10.73
N THR A 196 4.84 10.04 -10.20
CA THR A 196 5.37 8.95 -9.38
C THR A 196 5.51 9.35 -7.93
N ALA A 197 5.24 8.44 -7.01
CA ALA A 197 5.40 8.65 -5.58
C ALA A 197 6.26 7.53 -4.97
N THR A 198 7.15 7.90 -4.07
CA THR A 198 7.81 6.97 -3.16
C THR A 198 6.97 6.88 -1.89
N ILE A 199 6.67 5.67 -1.43
CA ILE A 199 5.77 5.46 -0.28
C ILE A 199 6.46 4.53 0.73
N ASN A 200 6.51 4.97 1.98
CA ASN A 200 6.98 4.16 3.09
C ASN A 200 5.80 3.70 3.94
N VAL A 201 5.75 2.44 4.28
CA VAL A 201 4.65 1.85 5.04
C VAL A 201 5.21 1.11 6.25
N ALA A 202 4.63 1.38 7.42
CA ALA A 202 4.90 0.60 8.61
C ALA A 202 3.60 -0.08 9.03
N THR A 203 3.63 -1.40 9.19
CA THR A 203 2.46 -2.21 9.52
C THR A 203 2.68 -3.09 10.74
N LEU A 204 1.60 -3.34 11.44
CA LEU A 204 1.47 -4.40 12.43
C LEU A 204 0.43 -5.39 11.90
N GLY A 205 0.74 -6.66 11.95
CA GLY A 205 -0.11 -7.71 11.44
C GLY A 205 -0.24 -8.90 12.37
N VAL A 206 -1.22 -9.71 12.09
CA VAL A 206 -1.41 -11.03 12.68
C VAL A 206 -1.49 -12.04 11.55
N GLY A 207 -0.83 -13.18 11.73
CA GLY A 207 -0.85 -14.25 10.74
C GLY A 207 -1.00 -15.62 11.34
N CYS A 208 -1.35 -16.56 10.46
CA CYS A 208 -1.53 -17.95 10.76
C CYS A 208 -0.65 -18.82 9.86
N LEU A 209 -0.01 -19.81 10.45
CA LEU A 209 0.76 -20.87 9.80
C LEU A 209 -0.12 -22.11 9.62
N PHE A 210 0.02 -22.83 8.50
CA PHE A 210 -0.77 -24.02 8.14
C PHE A 210 0.12 -25.22 7.88
#